data_ba92dab694c01b60d08f56b5c4bf49e0
#
_entry.id   ba92dab694c01b60d08f56b5c4bf49e0
#
_cell.length_a   1.000
_cell.length_b   1.000
_cell.length_c   1.000
_cell.angle_alpha   90.00
_cell.angle_beta   90.00
_cell.angle_gamma   90.00
#
_symmetry.space_group_name_H-M   'P 1'
#
loop_
_entity.id
_entity.type
_entity.pdbx_description
1 polymer ?
#
loop_
_entity_poly.entity_id
_entity_poly.type
_entity_poly.pdbx_seq_one_letter_code
_entity_poly.pdbx_strand_id
1 'polypeptide(L)'
;MERSEVREGKIELRATVDGVFMADASRIDALNELEDVCIATLASGMPVKAGMKLSGMRVIPLMVSRAEMAKAQKLAGSEPLLSLHPYRRMKVGVVTTGSEVASGLIEDTFTPVLEAKLKAFHLKVDAHRISDDATEHTEAAIRELL
;
A
#
# COMPACT_ATOMS: atom_id res chain seq x y z
N MET A 1 -7.83 10.14 -1.09
CA MET A 1 -8.05 9.91 -2.54
C MET A 1 -8.83 11.08 -3.09
N GLU A 2 -8.53 11.49 -4.30
CA GLU A 2 -9.19 12.58 -5.02
C GLU A 2 -10.01 12.02 -6.17
N ARG A 3 -11.21 12.58 -6.36
CA ARG A 3 -12.14 12.21 -7.43
C ARG A 3 -12.01 13.19 -8.59
N SER A 4 -11.94 12.68 -9.82
CA SER A 4 -12.02 13.53 -11.01
C SER A 4 -13.43 14.13 -11.19
N GLU A 5 -13.53 15.13 -12.05
CA GLU A 5 -14.82 15.50 -12.61
C GLU A 5 -15.44 14.33 -13.38
N VAL A 6 -16.76 14.35 -13.48
CA VAL A 6 -17.49 13.36 -14.30
C VAL A 6 -17.33 13.76 -15.78
N ARG A 7 -16.78 12.86 -16.59
CA ARG A 7 -16.70 13.01 -18.04
C ARG A 7 -17.26 11.78 -18.72
N GLU A 8 -18.26 11.95 -19.57
CA GLU A 8 -18.92 10.86 -20.31
C GLU A 8 -19.36 9.70 -19.38
N GLY A 9 -19.93 10.04 -18.21
CA GLY A 9 -20.33 9.07 -17.20
C GLY A 9 -19.20 8.36 -16.47
N LYS A 10 -17.93 8.76 -16.70
CA LYS A 10 -16.74 8.17 -16.09
C LYS A 10 -16.20 9.05 -14.96
N ILE A 11 -15.79 8.40 -13.88
CA ILE A 11 -15.10 8.99 -12.74
C ILE A 11 -13.79 8.22 -12.55
N GLU A 12 -12.70 8.95 -12.24
CA GLU A 12 -11.42 8.38 -11.84
C GLU A 12 -11.09 8.78 -10.40
N LEU A 13 -10.46 7.85 -9.67
CA LEU A 13 -9.89 8.13 -8.36
C LEU A 13 -8.36 8.10 -8.45
N ARG A 14 -7.72 9.10 -7.82
CA ARG A 14 -6.27 9.21 -7.75
C ARG A 14 -5.80 9.27 -6.30
N ALA A 15 -4.59 8.74 -6.07
CA ALA A 15 -3.94 8.84 -4.77
C ALA A 15 -3.56 10.30 -4.48
N THR A 16 -3.84 10.76 -3.26
CA THR A 16 -3.43 12.09 -2.77
C THR A 16 -2.10 12.05 -2.02
N VAL A 17 -1.68 10.85 -1.60
CA VAL A 17 -0.45 10.60 -0.84
C VAL A 17 0.14 9.26 -1.25
N ASP A 18 1.42 9.05 -0.94
CA ASP A 18 2.06 7.74 -1.03
C ASP A 18 1.52 6.82 0.07
N GLY A 19 1.29 5.55 -0.25
CA GLY A 19 0.71 4.61 0.71
C GLY A 19 0.35 3.26 0.10
N VAL A 20 -0.52 2.53 0.78
CA VAL A 20 -1.05 1.24 0.33
C VAL A 20 -2.52 1.42 -0.05
N PHE A 21 -2.85 1.03 -1.27
CA PHE A 21 -4.22 1.01 -1.77
C PHE A 21 -4.90 -0.30 -1.38
N MET A 22 -6.12 -0.20 -0.86
CA MET A 22 -6.95 -1.36 -0.53
C MET A 22 -8.29 -1.27 -1.26
N ALA A 23 -8.76 -2.41 -1.75
CA ALA A 23 -10.02 -2.57 -2.44
C ALA A 23 -10.76 -3.79 -1.92
N ASP A 24 -12.06 -3.67 -1.72
CA ASP A 24 -12.94 -4.79 -1.40
C ASP A 24 -13.36 -5.48 -2.70
N ALA A 25 -12.56 -6.47 -3.11
CA ALA A 25 -12.74 -7.16 -4.38
C ALA A 25 -14.12 -7.82 -4.48
N SER A 26 -14.61 -8.45 -3.40
CA SER A 26 -15.88 -9.18 -3.42
C SER A 26 -17.08 -8.27 -3.69
N ARG A 27 -17.12 -7.08 -3.07
CA ARG A 27 -18.19 -6.10 -3.33
C ARG A 27 -18.05 -5.43 -4.69
N ILE A 28 -16.81 -5.23 -5.16
CA ILE A 28 -16.55 -4.69 -6.50
C ILE A 28 -17.01 -5.67 -7.57
N ASP A 29 -16.70 -6.95 -7.41
CA ASP A 29 -17.14 -8.01 -8.33
C ASP A 29 -18.67 -8.08 -8.36
N ALA A 30 -19.34 -8.09 -7.22
CA ALA A 30 -20.80 -8.06 -7.13
C ALA A 30 -21.42 -6.81 -7.78
N LEU A 31 -20.74 -5.64 -7.72
CA LEU A 31 -21.18 -4.44 -8.44
C LEU A 31 -20.96 -4.58 -9.94
N ASN A 32 -19.89 -5.21 -10.38
CA ASN A 32 -19.57 -5.45 -11.79
C ASN A 32 -20.47 -6.53 -12.43
N GLU A 33 -21.14 -7.36 -11.61
CA GLU A 33 -22.20 -8.27 -12.10
C GLU A 33 -23.48 -7.52 -12.52
N LEU A 34 -23.64 -6.26 -12.10
CA LEU A 34 -24.70 -5.39 -12.63
C LEU A 34 -24.28 -4.90 -14.02
N GLU A 35 -25.11 -5.16 -15.04
CA GLU A 35 -24.82 -4.84 -16.44
C GLU A 35 -24.57 -3.35 -16.70
N ASP A 36 -25.12 -2.50 -15.83
CA ASP A 36 -25.09 -1.03 -15.97
C ASP A 36 -23.86 -0.37 -15.33
N VAL A 37 -23.05 -1.08 -14.55
CA VAL A 37 -21.94 -0.52 -13.76
C VAL A 37 -20.64 -1.22 -14.11
N CYS A 38 -19.57 -0.44 -14.25
CA CYS A 38 -18.23 -0.98 -14.46
C CYS A 38 -17.24 -0.27 -13.55
N ILE A 39 -16.56 -1.03 -12.71
CA ILE A 39 -15.53 -0.55 -11.79
C ILE A 39 -14.23 -1.33 -12.05
N ALA A 40 -13.18 -0.62 -12.43
CA ALA A 40 -11.82 -1.17 -12.57
C ALA A 40 -10.91 -0.53 -11.52
N THR A 41 -10.11 -1.33 -10.83
CA THR A 41 -9.20 -0.88 -9.78
C THR A 41 -7.81 -1.49 -9.93
N LEU A 42 -6.83 -0.91 -9.27
CA LEU A 42 -5.59 -1.60 -8.96
C LEU A 42 -5.89 -2.78 -8.01
N ALA A 43 -4.98 -3.74 -7.96
CA ALA A 43 -5.08 -4.84 -7.00
C ALA A 43 -5.00 -4.31 -5.55
N SER A 44 -5.76 -4.92 -4.64
CA SER A 44 -5.71 -4.61 -3.21
C SER A 44 -4.33 -4.94 -2.64
N GLY A 45 -3.82 -4.11 -1.73
CA GLY A 45 -2.49 -4.26 -1.16
C GLY A 45 -1.35 -3.63 -1.98
N MET A 46 -1.64 -2.98 -3.11
CA MET A 46 -0.59 -2.36 -3.93
C MET A 46 -0.03 -1.08 -3.29
N PRO A 47 1.32 -0.93 -3.28
CA PRO A 47 1.95 0.34 -2.98
C PRO A 47 1.66 1.34 -4.11
N VAL A 48 1.28 2.55 -3.74
CA VAL A 48 0.93 3.61 -4.68
C VAL A 48 1.62 4.92 -4.31
N LYS A 49 1.83 5.76 -5.32
CA LYS A 49 2.38 7.12 -5.16
C LYS A 49 1.30 8.17 -5.37
N ALA A 50 1.48 9.33 -4.76
CA ALA A 50 0.62 10.49 -5.01
C ALA A 50 0.49 10.77 -6.52
N GLY A 51 -0.73 11.06 -6.96
CA GLY A 51 -1.09 11.26 -8.37
C GLY A 51 -1.41 9.98 -9.15
N MET A 52 -1.07 8.78 -8.64
CA MET A 52 -1.38 7.52 -9.31
C MET A 52 -2.89 7.31 -9.43
N LYS A 53 -3.33 6.84 -10.60
CA LYS A 53 -4.71 6.43 -10.82
C LYS A 53 -4.96 5.10 -10.11
N LEU A 54 -5.96 5.07 -9.24
CA LEU A 54 -6.31 3.92 -8.39
C LEU A 54 -7.49 3.13 -8.95
N SER A 55 -8.48 3.86 -9.48
CA SER A 55 -9.72 3.27 -9.98
C SER A 55 -10.30 4.12 -11.09
N GLY A 56 -11.04 3.48 -11.98
CA GLY A 56 -11.95 4.12 -12.91
C GLY A 56 -13.30 3.44 -12.81
N MET A 57 -14.37 4.22 -12.75
CA MET A 57 -15.74 3.70 -12.70
C MET A 57 -16.63 4.46 -13.67
N ARG A 58 -17.60 3.77 -14.23
CA ARG A 58 -18.59 4.37 -15.12
C ARG A 58 -19.93 3.66 -15.01
N VAL A 59 -20.98 4.41 -15.28
CA VAL A 59 -22.28 3.87 -15.65
C VAL A 59 -22.28 3.69 -17.18
N ILE A 60 -22.62 2.51 -17.66
CA ILE A 60 -22.48 2.15 -19.08
C ILE A 60 -23.58 2.82 -19.93
N PRO A 61 -24.89 2.70 -19.58
CA PRO A 61 -25.97 3.35 -20.35
C PRO A 61 -26.07 4.84 -20.02
N LEU A 62 -26.66 5.60 -20.93
CA LEU A 62 -26.93 7.03 -20.73
C LEU A 62 -27.97 7.30 -19.64
N MET A 63 -28.86 6.34 -19.38
CA MET A 63 -29.90 6.42 -18.35
C MET A 63 -29.95 5.08 -17.61
N VAL A 64 -30.02 5.14 -16.29
CA VAL A 64 -30.21 4.00 -15.41
C VAL A 64 -31.45 4.20 -14.57
N SER A 65 -32.22 3.13 -14.36
CA SER A 65 -33.42 3.19 -13.53
C SER A 65 -33.03 3.45 -12.06
N ARG A 66 -33.96 4.08 -11.32
CA ARG A 66 -33.78 4.26 -9.87
C ARG A 66 -33.68 2.92 -9.13
N ALA A 67 -34.33 1.89 -9.64
CA ALA A 67 -34.30 0.55 -9.06
C ALA A 67 -32.89 -0.08 -9.18
N GLU A 68 -32.27 0.00 -10.36
CA GLU A 68 -30.89 -0.49 -10.56
C GLU A 68 -29.89 0.31 -9.73
N MET A 69 -30.05 1.63 -9.66
CA MET A 69 -29.18 2.45 -8.81
C MET A 69 -29.34 2.10 -7.32
N ALA A 70 -30.56 1.81 -6.86
CA ALA A 70 -30.80 1.36 -5.49
C ALA A 70 -30.15 -0.02 -5.19
N LYS A 71 -30.15 -0.94 -6.17
CA LYS A 71 -29.44 -2.22 -6.06
C LYS A 71 -27.91 -1.98 -5.93
N ALA A 72 -27.35 -1.16 -6.79
CA ALA A 72 -25.93 -0.81 -6.74
C ALA A 72 -25.54 -0.19 -5.39
N GLN A 73 -26.33 0.75 -4.87
CA GLN A 73 -26.11 1.34 -3.56
C GLN A 73 -26.17 0.31 -2.42
N LYS A 74 -27.12 -0.62 -2.48
CA LYS A 74 -27.23 -1.70 -1.50
C LYS A 74 -26.01 -2.64 -1.50
N LEU A 75 -25.51 -2.99 -2.69
CA LEU A 75 -24.30 -3.82 -2.84
C LEU A 75 -23.05 -3.08 -2.40
N ALA A 76 -22.96 -1.78 -2.69
CA ALA A 76 -21.85 -0.95 -2.22
C ALA A 76 -21.78 -0.85 -0.69
N GLY A 77 -22.93 -0.93 0.00
CA GLY A 77 -23.00 -0.86 1.45
C GLY A 77 -22.62 0.51 2.02
N SER A 78 -22.41 0.56 3.34
CA SER A 78 -22.01 1.78 4.06
C SER A 78 -20.50 1.96 4.21
N GLU A 79 -19.76 0.88 4.20
CA GLU A 79 -18.30 0.91 4.36
C GLU A 79 -17.61 1.23 3.01
N PRO A 80 -16.48 1.96 3.05
CA PRO A 80 -15.73 2.28 1.84
C PRO A 80 -15.32 1.03 1.05
N LEU A 81 -15.60 1.02 -0.26
CA LEU A 81 -15.13 -0.02 -1.17
C LEU A 81 -13.62 0.07 -1.43
N LEU A 82 -13.09 1.28 -1.38
CA LEU A 82 -11.70 1.62 -1.68
C LEU A 82 -11.15 2.47 -0.55
N SER A 83 -9.92 2.19 -0.12
CA SER A 83 -9.21 2.98 0.87
C SER A 83 -7.75 3.17 0.49
N LEU A 84 -7.16 4.26 0.98
CA LEU A 84 -5.74 4.59 0.84
C LEU A 84 -5.15 4.79 2.22
N HIS A 85 -4.20 3.96 2.58
CA HIS A 85 -3.50 3.99 3.86
C HIS A 85 -2.13 4.64 3.67
N PRO A 86 -1.91 5.87 4.14
CA PRO A 86 -0.60 6.52 4.04
C PRO A 86 0.49 5.73 4.76
N TYR A 87 1.72 5.76 4.24
CA TYR A 87 2.86 5.21 4.97
C TYR A 87 3.05 5.95 6.30
N ARG A 88 3.32 5.19 7.35
CA ARG A 88 3.61 5.73 8.67
C ARG A 88 5.09 5.97 8.81
N ARG A 89 5.47 7.10 9.41
CA ARG A 89 6.84 7.29 9.88
C ARG A 89 7.08 6.37 11.06
N MET A 90 8.14 5.58 10.96
CA MET A 90 8.59 4.66 12.02
C MET A 90 10.08 4.82 12.19
N LYS A 91 10.58 4.56 13.39
CA LYS A 91 12.01 4.38 13.64
C LYS A 91 12.40 2.98 13.16
N VAL A 92 13.51 2.87 12.49
CA VAL A 92 14.03 1.61 11.95
C VAL A 92 15.38 1.34 12.55
N GLY A 93 15.46 0.29 13.37
CA GLY A 93 16.73 -0.29 13.83
C GLY A 93 17.11 -1.49 12.96
N VAL A 94 18.38 -1.63 12.64
CA VAL A 94 18.91 -2.75 11.87
C VAL A 94 19.97 -3.45 12.69
N VAL A 95 19.89 -4.76 12.79
CA VAL A 95 20.96 -5.61 13.30
C VAL A 95 21.43 -6.48 12.15
N THR A 96 22.69 -6.32 11.73
CA THR A 96 23.35 -7.18 10.76
C THR A 96 24.12 -8.26 11.52
N THR A 97 23.81 -9.52 11.28
CA THR A 97 24.50 -10.66 11.90
C THR A 97 25.48 -11.29 10.93
N GLY A 98 26.54 -11.80 11.44
CA GLY A 98 27.57 -12.50 10.68
C GLY A 98 28.95 -12.30 11.29
N SER A 99 29.60 -13.39 11.68
CA SER A 99 30.95 -13.36 12.32
C SER A 99 32.02 -12.75 11.42
N GLU A 100 31.88 -12.91 10.09
CA GLU A 100 32.82 -12.33 9.13
C GLU A 100 32.65 -10.83 8.99
N VAL A 101 31.40 -10.34 9.05
CA VAL A 101 31.10 -8.89 9.04
C VAL A 101 31.49 -8.27 10.38
N ALA A 102 31.18 -8.93 11.49
CA ALA A 102 31.51 -8.46 12.83
C ALA A 102 33.05 -8.35 13.07
N SER A 103 33.82 -9.27 12.48
CA SER A 103 35.28 -9.24 12.52
C SER A 103 35.93 -8.31 11.48
N GLY A 104 35.15 -7.71 10.60
CA GLY A 104 35.65 -6.83 9.54
C GLY A 104 36.31 -7.55 8.36
N LEU A 105 36.13 -8.87 8.24
CA LEU A 105 36.68 -9.66 7.12
C LEU A 105 35.89 -9.42 5.82
N ILE A 106 34.60 -9.12 5.94
CA ILE A 106 33.70 -8.84 4.82
C ILE A 106 32.95 -7.52 5.10
N GLU A 107 32.83 -6.70 4.08
CA GLU A 107 32.05 -5.45 4.15
C GLU A 107 30.54 -5.76 4.18
N ASP A 108 29.79 -5.03 5.01
CA ASP A 108 28.33 -5.10 5.05
C ASP A 108 27.72 -4.54 3.75
N THR A 109 27.30 -5.43 2.88
CA THR A 109 26.61 -5.08 1.63
C THR A 109 25.07 -5.09 1.75
N PHE A 110 24.52 -5.58 2.89
CA PHE A 110 23.07 -5.67 3.11
C PHE A 110 22.47 -4.32 3.51
N THR A 111 23.10 -3.62 4.44
CA THR A 111 22.59 -2.34 4.94
C THR A 111 22.36 -1.32 3.83
N PRO A 112 23.28 -1.06 2.88
CA PRO A 112 23.02 -0.14 1.77
C PRO A 112 21.83 -0.52 0.91
N VAL A 113 21.62 -1.82 0.65
CA VAL A 113 20.46 -2.32 -0.12
C VAL A 113 19.16 -2.11 0.65
N LEU A 114 19.19 -2.36 1.96
CA LEU A 114 18.03 -2.14 2.83
C LEU A 114 17.66 -0.66 2.91
N GLU A 115 18.66 0.23 3.07
CA GLU A 115 18.45 1.68 3.05
C GLU A 115 17.80 2.16 1.74
N ALA A 116 18.27 1.65 0.60
CA ALA A 116 17.66 1.97 -0.69
C ALA A 116 16.19 1.53 -0.78
N LYS A 117 15.85 0.36 -0.22
CA LYS A 117 14.46 -0.13 -0.15
C LYS A 117 13.60 0.71 0.80
N LEU A 118 14.10 1.03 1.99
CA LEU A 118 13.40 1.83 2.99
C LEU A 118 13.07 3.24 2.48
N LYS A 119 13.97 3.82 1.69
CA LYS A 119 13.78 5.14 1.06
C LYS A 119 12.52 5.20 0.19
N ALA A 120 12.13 4.10 -0.45
CA ALA A 120 10.90 4.03 -1.24
C ALA A 120 9.63 4.18 -0.39
N PHE A 121 9.72 3.95 0.92
CA PHE A 121 8.65 4.09 1.90
C PHE A 121 8.81 5.34 2.78
N HIS A 122 9.70 6.27 2.39
CA HIS A 122 10.05 7.47 3.17
C HIS A 122 10.65 7.16 4.55
N LEU A 123 11.28 5.99 4.70
CA LEU A 123 11.97 5.54 5.89
C LEU A 123 13.49 5.61 5.70
N LYS A 124 14.21 5.66 6.80
CA LYS A 124 15.68 5.56 6.87
C LYS A 124 16.06 4.64 8.02
N VAL A 125 17.29 4.15 8.01
CA VAL A 125 17.87 3.48 9.16
C VAL A 125 18.22 4.55 10.20
N ASP A 126 17.61 4.47 11.39
CA ASP A 126 17.84 5.38 12.50
C ASP A 126 18.98 4.89 13.40
N ALA A 127 19.16 3.57 13.50
CA ALA A 127 20.24 2.95 14.26
C ALA A 127 20.64 1.63 13.62
N HIS A 128 21.94 1.33 13.63
CA HIS A 128 22.50 0.10 13.10
C HIS A 128 23.46 -0.51 14.11
N ARG A 129 23.43 -1.84 14.25
CA ARG A 129 24.35 -2.66 15.01
C ARG A 129 24.83 -3.83 14.16
N ILE A 130 26.08 -4.17 14.34
CA ILE A 130 26.67 -5.40 13.77
C ILE A 130 26.91 -6.36 14.94
N SER A 131 26.52 -7.60 14.78
CA SER A 131 26.69 -8.68 15.75
C SER A 131 27.32 -9.90 15.07
N ASP A 132 28.02 -10.71 15.80
CA ASP A 132 28.34 -12.06 15.36
C ASP A 132 27.10 -12.97 15.40
N ASP A 133 27.28 -14.25 15.08
CA ASP A 133 26.16 -15.21 14.99
C ASP A 133 25.74 -15.79 16.36
N ALA A 134 26.35 -15.34 17.47
CA ALA A 134 25.96 -15.78 18.80
C ALA A 134 24.59 -15.19 19.19
N THR A 135 23.70 -16.06 19.68
CA THR A 135 22.33 -15.67 20.03
C THR A 135 22.31 -14.55 21.08
N GLU A 136 23.19 -14.65 22.09
CA GLU A 136 23.26 -13.71 23.20
C GLU A 136 23.68 -12.31 22.72
N HIS A 137 24.62 -12.23 21.77
CA HIS A 137 25.10 -10.97 21.21
C HIS A 137 24.04 -10.34 20.30
N THR A 138 23.36 -11.15 19.48
CA THR A 138 22.26 -10.69 18.65
C THR A 138 21.09 -10.17 19.50
N GLU A 139 20.73 -10.89 20.57
CA GLU A 139 19.68 -10.44 21.51
C GLU A 139 20.07 -9.12 22.19
N ALA A 140 21.33 -8.98 22.64
CA ALA A 140 21.82 -7.74 23.23
C ALA A 140 21.72 -6.56 22.22
N ALA A 141 22.15 -6.76 20.98
CA ALA A 141 22.08 -5.75 19.93
C ALA A 141 20.63 -5.33 19.64
N ILE A 142 19.67 -6.27 19.62
CA ILE A 142 18.24 -5.94 19.46
C ILE A 142 17.73 -5.14 20.64
N ARG A 143 18.06 -5.53 21.89
CA ARG A 143 17.67 -4.82 23.11
C ARG A 143 18.17 -3.38 23.17
N GLU A 144 19.37 -3.12 22.64
CA GLU A 144 19.92 -1.76 22.54
C GLU A 144 19.12 -0.86 21.56
N LEU A 145 18.42 -1.45 20.58
CA LEU A 145 17.70 -0.72 19.55
C LEU A 145 16.22 -0.47 19.92
N LEU A 146 15.69 -1.14 20.96
CA LEU A 146 14.32 -0.99 21.44
C LEU A 146 14.21 0.14 22.46
#